data_832a267fb4a53c5c8701dff8f6a93e8b
#
_entry.id   832a267fb4a53c5c8701dff8f6a93e8b
#
_cell.length_a   1.000
_cell.length_b   1.000
_cell.length_c   1.000
_cell.angle_alpha   90.00
_cell.angle_beta   90.00
_cell.angle_gamma   90.00
#
_symmetry.space_group_name_H-M   'P 1'
#
loop_
_entity.id
_entity.type
_entity.pdbx_description
1 polymer ?
#
loop_
_entity_poly.entity_id
_entity_poly.type
_entity_poly.pdbx_seq_one_letter_code
_entity_poly.pdbx_strand_id
1 'polypeptide(L)'
;MPRLRNLALIFLSCVLLLNSSCAIQEDEVVTADTVERAGSPGVFLDSAVAGVNYITSSGPAGVTDTNGTFYYNPGDTVSFTLGDVSLGSVTGSAKLTPVEVMGASGTADPKVINLSRLLQTLDADGDPSNGINIEASTQTALKGKAIDFERKRITYCL
;
A
#
# COMPACT_ATOMS: atom_id res chain seq x y z
N MET A 1 43.67 65.97 -30.32
CA MET A 1 42.42 65.69 -29.54
C MET A 1 41.97 64.26 -29.91
N PRO A 2 42.33 63.27 -29.15
CA PRO A 2 41.83 61.94 -29.40
C PRO A 2 41.08 61.38 -28.16
N ARG A 3 39.78 61.42 -28.11
CA ARG A 3 39.02 60.83 -27.01
C ARG A 3 37.59 60.33 -27.38
N LEU A 4 37.30 60.06 -28.63
CA LEU A 4 35.95 59.61 -29.03
C LEU A 4 35.89 58.24 -29.67
N ARG A 5 36.92 57.42 -29.56
CA ARG A 5 36.94 56.09 -30.20
C ARG A 5 36.69 54.90 -29.27
N ASN A 6 36.62 55.17 -27.95
CA ASN A 6 36.46 54.07 -26.96
C ASN A 6 35.06 53.91 -26.37
N LEU A 7 34.08 54.75 -26.81
CA LEU A 7 32.72 54.67 -26.30
C LEU A 7 31.80 53.71 -27.11
N ALA A 8 32.23 53.36 -28.33
CA ALA A 8 31.46 52.47 -29.23
C ALA A 8 31.68 50.98 -28.99
N LEU A 9 32.79 50.61 -28.29
CA LEU A 9 33.14 49.19 -28.03
C LEU A 9 32.56 48.64 -26.73
N ILE A 10 32.05 49.49 -25.84
CA ILE A 10 31.46 49.07 -24.56
C ILE A 10 29.98 48.66 -24.71
N PHE A 11 29.28 49.25 -25.72
CA PHE A 11 27.90 48.90 -25.97
C PHE A 11 27.65 47.61 -26.72
N LEU A 12 28.68 47.05 -27.38
CA LEU A 12 28.51 45.80 -28.13
C LEU A 12 28.75 44.56 -27.28
N SER A 13 29.33 44.68 -26.08
CA SER A 13 29.57 43.58 -25.18
C SER A 13 28.40 43.27 -24.23
N CYS A 14 27.42 44.19 -24.11
CA CYS A 14 26.29 44.03 -23.19
C CYS A 14 25.04 43.36 -23.86
N VAL A 15 25.04 43.23 -25.19
CA VAL A 15 23.90 42.63 -25.92
C VAL A 15 24.02 41.10 -26.08
N LEU A 16 25.19 40.53 -25.77
CA LEU A 16 25.39 39.07 -25.92
C LEU A 16 25.12 38.25 -24.66
N LEU A 17 24.65 38.85 -23.56
CA LEU A 17 24.39 38.12 -22.31
C LEU A 17 22.89 38.01 -21.95
N LEU A 18 21.96 38.30 -22.89
CA LEU A 18 20.51 38.20 -22.65
C LEU A 18 19.85 37.04 -23.41
N ASN A 19 20.63 36.03 -23.81
CA ASN A 19 20.06 34.74 -24.18
C ASN A 19 20.23 33.74 -23.05
N SER A 20 19.76 34.14 -21.85
CA SER A 20 19.37 33.18 -20.84
C SER A 20 18.05 32.58 -21.32
N SER A 21 18.18 31.51 -22.10
CA SER A 21 17.10 30.61 -22.44
C SER A 21 16.54 30.11 -21.10
N CYS A 22 15.44 30.72 -20.68
CA CYS A 22 14.58 30.13 -19.68
C CYS A 22 14.05 28.84 -20.30
N ALA A 23 14.75 27.74 -20.06
CA ALA A 23 14.18 26.43 -20.28
C ALA A 23 12.95 26.37 -19.37
N ILE A 24 11.78 26.48 -19.98
CA ILE A 24 10.55 26.07 -19.35
C ILE A 24 10.76 24.59 -19.09
N GLN A 25 11.05 24.28 -17.84
CA GLN A 25 10.98 22.92 -17.34
C GLN A 25 9.50 22.60 -17.45
N GLU A 26 9.15 21.77 -18.44
CA GLU A 26 7.83 21.19 -18.52
C GLU A 26 7.65 20.49 -17.17
N ASP A 27 6.74 21.04 -16.35
CA ASP A 27 6.22 20.37 -15.18
C ASP A 27 5.67 19.04 -15.69
N GLU A 28 6.45 17.99 -15.48
CA GLU A 28 5.97 16.64 -15.66
C GLU A 28 4.79 16.52 -14.69
N VAL A 29 3.58 16.56 -15.27
CA VAL A 29 2.35 16.29 -14.53
C VAL A 29 2.52 14.86 -14.01
N VAL A 30 3.01 14.76 -12.79
CA VAL A 30 3.01 13.50 -12.02
C VAL A 30 1.54 13.18 -11.82
N THR A 31 0.98 12.43 -12.76
CA THR A 31 -0.33 11.82 -12.58
C THR A 31 -0.25 11.00 -11.31
N ALA A 32 -1.22 11.19 -10.41
CA ALA A 32 -1.28 10.64 -9.06
C ALA A 32 -1.28 9.09 -8.98
N ASP A 33 -0.95 8.41 -10.08
CA ASP A 33 -1.00 6.95 -10.24
C ASP A 33 0.38 6.26 -10.25
N THR A 34 1.47 7.04 -10.12
CA THR A 34 2.83 6.49 -9.94
C THR A 34 3.46 6.96 -8.64
N VAL A 35 2.78 6.76 -7.53
CA VAL A 35 3.49 6.57 -6.28
C VAL A 35 4.20 5.22 -6.43
N GLU A 36 5.48 5.23 -6.81
CA GLU A 36 6.33 4.05 -6.68
C GLU A 36 6.16 3.54 -5.25
N ARG A 37 5.36 2.50 -5.10
CA ARG A 37 5.24 1.79 -3.83
C ARG A 37 6.60 1.15 -3.59
N ALA A 38 7.44 1.84 -2.81
CA ALA A 38 8.75 1.32 -2.43
C ALA A 38 8.54 -0.02 -1.74
N GLY A 39 9.19 -1.07 -2.24
CA GLY A 39 9.16 -2.42 -1.66
C GLY A 39 8.88 -3.53 -2.66
N SER A 40 9.15 -4.75 -2.25
CA SER A 40 8.82 -5.95 -3.00
C SER A 40 7.33 -6.27 -2.87
N PRO A 41 6.65 -6.72 -3.95
CA PRO A 41 5.27 -7.15 -3.85
C PRO A 41 5.15 -8.50 -3.11
N GLY A 42 4.15 -8.62 -2.26
CA GLY A 42 3.67 -9.86 -1.70
C GLY A 42 2.17 -10.00 -1.95
N VAL A 43 1.63 -11.19 -1.82
CA VAL A 43 0.20 -11.47 -2.01
C VAL A 43 -0.39 -12.13 -0.77
N PHE A 44 -1.51 -11.61 -0.27
CA PHE A 44 -2.29 -12.23 0.79
C PHE A 44 -3.36 -13.12 0.18
N LEU A 45 -3.27 -14.42 0.45
CA LEU A 45 -4.07 -15.48 -0.17
C LEU A 45 -4.82 -16.32 0.85
N ASP A 46 -6.17 -16.24 0.77
CA ASP A 46 -7.16 -17.24 1.21
C ASP A 46 -8.12 -17.63 0.06
N SER A 47 -8.05 -17.13 -0.97
CA SER A 47 -8.17 -16.58 -2.30
C SER A 47 -7.44 -15.25 -2.33
N ALA A 48 -7.39 -14.55 -3.45
CA ALA A 48 -6.79 -13.20 -3.45
C ALA A 48 -7.63 -12.29 -2.52
N VAL A 49 -7.05 -11.73 -1.45
CA VAL A 49 -7.78 -10.95 -0.45
C VAL A 49 -7.56 -9.47 -0.68
N ALA A 50 -8.54 -8.79 -1.26
CA ALA A 50 -8.58 -7.35 -1.47
C ALA A 50 -9.22 -6.61 -0.28
N GLY A 51 -8.83 -5.35 -0.10
CA GLY A 51 -9.49 -4.46 0.87
C GLY A 51 -8.98 -4.60 2.31
N VAL A 52 -7.88 -5.30 2.56
CA VAL A 52 -7.25 -5.41 3.89
C VAL A 52 -6.19 -4.33 4.05
N ASN A 53 -6.23 -3.59 5.15
CA ASN A 53 -5.17 -2.65 5.49
C ASN A 53 -3.90 -3.39 5.90
N TYR A 54 -2.76 -2.88 5.47
CA TYR A 54 -1.46 -3.35 5.93
C TYR A 54 -0.54 -2.18 6.28
N ILE A 55 0.37 -2.43 7.22
CA ILE A 55 1.48 -1.54 7.57
C ILE A 55 2.73 -2.39 7.81
N THR A 56 3.87 -1.90 7.35
CA THR A 56 5.16 -2.57 7.53
C THR A 56 6.03 -1.84 8.55
N SER A 57 6.99 -2.56 9.12
CA SER A 57 7.89 -2.00 10.13
C SER A 57 8.83 -0.91 9.60
N SER A 58 9.11 -0.88 8.30
CA SER A 58 9.98 0.13 7.66
C SER A 58 9.22 1.28 7.01
N GLY A 59 7.86 1.27 7.00
CA GLY A 59 7.04 2.37 6.58
C GLY A 59 6.03 2.11 5.46
N PRO A 60 6.27 1.25 4.44
CA PRO A 60 5.22 0.95 3.45
C PRO A 60 3.90 0.57 4.12
N ALA A 61 2.82 1.20 3.68
CA ALA A 61 1.48 0.97 4.20
C ALA A 61 0.45 1.16 3.08
N GLY A 62 -0.71 0.52 3.20
CA GLY A 62 -1.77 0.66 2.22
C GLY A 62 -2.92 -0.30 2.44
N VAL A 63 -3.63 -0.56 1.38
CA VAL A 63 -4.73 -1.52 1.31
C VAL A 63 -4.39 -2.54 0.22
N THR A 64 -4.64 -3.83 0.46
CA THR A 64 -4.42 -4.87 -0.55
C THR A 64 -5.32 -4.63 -1.76
N ASP A 65 -4.75 -4.76 -2.96
CA ASP A 65 -5.48 -4.57 -4.23
C ASP A 65 -6.34 -5.80 -4.59
N THR A 66 -6.98 -5.77 -5.75
CA THR A 66 -7.85 -6.84 -6.25
C THR A 66 -7.15 -8.20 -6.41
N ASN A 67 -5.82 -8.22 -6.46
CA ASN A 67 -5.00 -9.44 -6.50
C ASN A 67 -4.49 -9.83 -5.10
N GLY A 68 -4.89 -9.12 -4.04
CA GLY A 68 -4.39 -9.29 -2.69
C GLY A 68 -2.98 -8.74 -2.49
N THR A 69 -2.48 -7.87 -3.39
CA THR A 69 -1.10 -7.38 -3.34
C THR A 69 -0.88 -6.38 -2.21
N PHE A 70 0.20 -6.56 -1.48
CA PHE A 70 0.78 -5.61 -0.53
C PHE A 70 2.27 -5.41 -0.86
N TYR A 71 2.90 -4.39 -0.26
CA TYR A 71 4.32 -4.08 -0.49
C TYR A 71 5.09 -4.08 0.83
N TYR A 72 6.31 -4.66 0.82
CA TYR A 72 7.17 -4.77 2.00
C TYR A 72 8.64 -4.71 1.60
N ASN A 73 9.52 -4.31 2.51
CA ASN A 73 10.96 -4.45 2.32
C ASN A 73 11.46 -5.76 2.93
N PRO A 74 12.53 -6.37 2.39
CA PRO A 74 13.11 -7.58 2.98
C PRO A 74 13.42 -7.40 4.47
N GLY A 75 12.90 -8.30 5.30
CA GLY A 75 13.03 -8.26 6.75
C GLY A 75 11.93 -7.49 7.49
N ASP A 76 11.01 -6.84 6.80
CA ASP A 76 9.87 -6.19 7.43
C ASP A 76 8.94 -7.17 8.14
N THR A 77 8.36 -6.70 9.24
CA THR A 77 7.12 -7.26 9.76
C THR A 77 5.94 -6.55 9.11
N VAL A 78 5.00 -7.30 8.56
CA VAL A 78 3.76 -6.81 7.98
C VAL A 78 2.62 -7.09 8.95
N SER A 79 1.87 -6.07 9.33
CA SER A 79 0.68 -6.17 10.19
C SER A 79 -0.56 -5.92 9.34
N PHE A 80 -1.54 -6.83 9.41
CA PHE A 80 -2.79 -6.73 8.68
C PHE A 80 -3.94 -6.37 9.62
N THR A 81 -4.83 -5.47 9.17
CA THR A 81 -6.01 -5.05 9.93
C THR A 81 -7.25 -4.86 9.06
N LEU A 82 -8.42 -5.01 9.67
CA LEU A 82 -9.72 -4.63 9.11
C LEU A 82 -10.43 -3.70 10.11
N GLY A 83 -10.52 -2.40 9.77
CA GLY A 83 -10.86 -1.39 10.77
C GLY A 83 -9.90 -1.47 11.96
N ASP A 84 -10.44 -1.66 13.17
CA ASP A 84 -9.62 -1.83 14.39
C ASP A 84 -9.35 -3.31 14.74
N VAL A 85 -9.85 -4.25 13.91
CA VAL A 85 -9.60 -5.68 14.10
C VAL A 85 -8.22 -6.05 13.59
N SER A 86 -7.32 -6.47 14.47
CA SER A 86 -6.02 -7.04 14.08
C SER A 86 -6.21 -8.46 13.55
N LEU A 87 -5.70 -8.70 12.32
CA LEU A 87 -5.68 -10.04 11.72
C LEU A 87 -4.40 -10.81 12.04
N GLY A 88 -3.35 -10.09 12.45
CA GLY A 88 -2.04 -10.66 12.78
C GLY A 88 -0.88 -9.88 12.21
N SER A 89 0.33 -10.30 12.59
CA SER A 89 1.59 -9.72 12.11
C SER A 89 2.58 -10.85 11.79
N VAL A 90 3.28 -10.71 10.66
CA VAL A 90 4.16 -11.75 10.13
C VAL A 90 5.35 -11.14 9.37
N THR A 91 6.45 -11.85 9.26
CA THR A 91 7.55 -11.43 8.39
C THR A 91 7.10 -11.37 6.94
N GLY A 92 7.38 -10.24 6.26
CA GLY A 92 7.03 -10.02 4.85
C GLY A 92 7.60 -11.11 3.94
N SER A 93 6.75 -11.61 3.05
CA SER A 93 7.07 -12.66 2.09
C SER A 93 6.27 -12.45 0.80
N ALA A 94 6.75 -13.02 -0.31
CA ALA A 94 6.06 -12.95 -1.60
C ALA A 94 4.65 -13.57 -1.57
N LYS A 95 4.39 -14.47 -0.62
CA LYS A 95 3.08 -15.09 -0.41
C LYS A 95 2.84 -15.25 1.09
N LEU A 96 1.69 -14.78 1.56
CA LEU A 96 1.21 -14.96 2.92
C LEU A 96 -0.21 -15.55 2.86
N THR A 97 -0.49 -16.52 3.72
CA THR A 97 -1.81 -17.12 3.88
C THR A 97 -2.28 -16.90 5.32
N PRO A 98 -3.54 -17.19 5.66
CA PRO A 98 -4.00 -17.17 7.04
C PRO A 98 -3.13 -17.98 8.00
N VAL A 99 -2.44 -19.03 7.53
CA VAL A 99 -1.54 -19.84 8.34
C VAL A 99 -0.36 -19.02 8.85
N GLU A 100 0.35 -18.34 7.93
CA GLU A 100 1.51 -17.50 8.27
C GLU A 100 1.07 -16.28 9.09
N VAL A 101 -0.02 -15.61 8.69
CA VAL A 101 -0.53 -14.40 9.37
C VAL A 101 -0.92 -14.70 10.82
N MET A 102 -1.50 -15.87 11.09
CA MET A 102 -1.87 -16.34 12.44
C MET A 102 -0.72 -16.98 13.20
N GLY A 103 0.46 -17.17 12.59
CA GLY A 103 1.59 -17.87 13.19
C GLY A 103 1.25 -19.33 13.55
N ALA A 104 0.39 -19.95 12.75
CA ALA A 104 -0.11 -21.30 12.99
C ALA A 104 0.75 -22.38 12.32
N SER A 105 0.64 -23.61 12.79
CA SER A 105 1.37 -24.75 12.22
C SER A 105 0.66 -25.41 11.04
N GLY A 106 -0.60 -25.00 10.75
CA GLY A 106 -1.36 -25.55 9.64
C GLY A 106 -2.81 -25.08 9.62
N THR A 107 -3.54 -25.50 8.58
CA THR A 107 -4.91 -25.07 8.29
C THR A 107 -5.97 -25.57 9.28
N ALA A 108 -5.65 -26.58 10.09
CA ALA A 108 -6.56 -27.12 11.12
C ALA A 108 -6.56 -26.29 12.42
N ASP A 109 -5.67 -25.28 12.53
CA ASP A 109 -5.64 -24.39 13.69
C ASP A 109 -6.94 -23.58 13.77
N PRO A 110 -7.60 -23.51 14.93
CA PRO A 110 -8.81 -22.70 15.10
C PRO A 110 -8.66 -21.23 14.66
N LYS A 111 -7.50 -20.63 14.86
CA LYS A 111 -7.22 -19.25 14.45
C LYS A 111 -7.28 -19.09 12.95
N VAL A 112 -6.69 -20.03 12.21
CA VAL A 112 -6.71 -20.05 10.75
C VAL A 112 -8.14 -20.21 10.23
N ILE A 113 -8.85 -21.22 10.77
CA ILE A 113 -10.25 -21.48 10.39
C ILE A 113 -11.13 -20.23 10.65
N ASN A 114 -10.94 -19.57 11.78
CA ASN A 114 -11.73 -18.40 12.15
C ASN A 114 -11.37 -17.19 11.29
N LEU A 115 -10.09 -16.97 10.97
CA LEU A 115 -9.69 -15.90 10.05
C LEU A 115 -10.26 -16.13 8.64
N SER A 116 -10.10 -17.33 8.07
CA SER A 116 -10.65 -17.65 6.75
C SER A 116 -12.16 -17.47 6.70
N ARG A 117 -12.88 -17.90 7.74
CA ARG A 117 -14.33 -17.68 7.86
C ARG A 117 -14.69 -16.19 7.92
N LEU A 118 -13.93 -15.39 8.67
CA LEU A 118 -14.15 -13.96 8.72
C LEU A 118 -13.99 -13.36 7.34
N LEU A 119 -12.88 -13.61 6.65
CA LEU A 119 -12.60 -13.09 5.32
C LEU A 119 -13.72 -13.44 4.33
N GLN A 120 -14.12 -14.70 4.27
CA GLN A 120 -15.22 -15.18 3.40
C GLN A 120 -16.60 -14.61 3.79
N THR A 121 -16.84 -14.34 5.08
CA THR A 121 -18.10 -13.73 5.53
C THR A 121 -18.17 -12.24 5.15
N LEU A 122 -17.03 -11.58 5.06
CA LEU A 122 -16.93 -10.15 4.71
C LEU A 122 -16.77 -9.92 3.21
N ASP A 123 -16.72 -10.98 2.41
CA ASP A 123 -16.68 -10.91 0.96
C ASP A 123 -17.95 -10.26 0.40
N ALA A 124 -17.79 -9.27 -0.46
CA ALA A 124 -18.89 -8.41 -0.91
C ALA A 124 -19.94 -9.15 -1.74
N ASP A 125 -19.52 -10.14 -2.54
CA ASP A 125 -20.45 -10.94 -3.37
C ASP A 125 -20.70 -12.34 -2.80
N GLY A 126 -19.95 -12.75 -1.76
CA GLY A 126 -20.08 -14.04 -1.10
C GLY A 126 -19.58 -15.21 -1.94
N ASP A 127 -18.80 -14.96 -3.01
CA ASP A 127 -18.20 -15.98 -3.86
C ASP A 127 -16.66 -15.95 -3.78
N PRO A 128 -16.03 -16.60 -2.82
CA PRO A 128 -14.58 -16.58 -2.66
C PRO A 128 -13.82 -17.26 -3.81
N SER A 129 -14.49 -17.89 -4.78
CA SER A 129 -13.84 -18.52 -5.93
C SER A 129 -13.27 -17.50 -6.93
N ASN A 130 -13.80 -16.28 -6.96
CA ASN A 130 -13.33 -15.17 -7.80
C ASN A 130 -12.38 -14.22 -7.08
N GLY A 131 -12.05 -14.49 -5.81
CA GLY A 131 -11.32 -13.64 -4.87
C GLY A 131 -12.20 -13.23 -3.70
N ILE A 132 -11.61 -12.63 -2.68
CA ILE A 132 -12.31 -12.06 -1.54
C ILE A 132 -12.16 -10.54 -1.64
N ASN A 133 -13.28 -9.82 -1.79
CA ASN A 133 -13.30 -8.38 -1.90
C ASN A 133 -13.99 -7.75 -0.69
N ILE A 134 -13.21 -7.10 0.18
CA ILE A 134 -13.72 -6.46 1.39
C ILE A 134 -13.88 -4.96 1.13
N GLU A 135 -15.12 -4.48 1.19
CA GLU A 135 -15.46 -3.08 0.93
C GLU A 135 -14.98 -2.13 2.04
N ALA A 136 -14.75 -0.85 1.68
CA ALA A 136 -14.38 0.20 2.62
C ALA A 136 -15.47 0.46 3.70
N SER A 137 -16.72 0.19 3.40
CA SER A 137 -17.85 0.22 4.36
C SER A 137 -17.63 -0.76 5.52
N THR A 138 -17.11 -1.95 5.23
CA THR A 138 -16.76 -2.99 6.21
C THR A 138 -15.63 -2.52 7.14
N GLN A 139 -14.61 -1.84 6.61
CA GLN A 139 -13.56 -1.22 7.42
C GLN A 139 -14.14 -0.26 8.47
N THR A 140 -15.14 0.53 8.06
CA THR A 140 -15.82 1.47 8.96
C THR A 140 -16.68 0.76 10.00
N ALA A 141 -17.39 -0.29 9.63
CA ALA A 141 -18.23 -1.07 10.55
C ALA A 141 -17.43 -1.83 11.61
N LEU A 142 -16.16 -2.16 11.31
CA LEU A 142 -15.26 -2.85 12.23
C LEU A 142 -14.46 -1.92 13.16
N LYS A 143 -14.66 -0.59 13.07
CA LYS A 143 -14.07 0.34 14.05
C LYS A 143 -14.61 0.08 15.46
N GLY A 144 -13.72 0.09 16.45
CA GLY A 144 -14.00 -0.21 17.84
C GLY A 144 -14.32 -1.69 18.11
N LYS A 145 -14.12 -2.58 17.12
CA LYS A 145 -14.32 -4.01 17.29
C LYS A 145 -13.00 -4.73 17.54
N ALA A 146 -13.08 -5.83 18.28
CA ALA A 146 -11.97 -6.76 18.48
C ALA A 146 -12.49 -8.19 18.31
N ILE A 147 -11.71 -9.05 17.68
CA ILE A 147 -12.05 -10.44 17.43
C ILE A 147 -10.97 -11.33 18.07
N ASP A 148 -11.41 -12.28 18.88
CA ASP A 148 -10.55 -13.33 19.45
C ASP A 148 -10.62 -14.56 18.55
N PHE A 149 -9.57 -14.76 17.74
CA PHE A 149 -9.48 -15.89 16.80
C PHE A 149 -9.21 -17.24 17.49
N GLU A 150 -8.82 -17.27 18.75
CA GLU A 150 -8.51 -18.53 19.48
C GLU A 150 -9.76 -19.30 19.92
N ARG A 151 -10.92 -18.65 19.95
CA ARG A 151 -12.17 -19.29 20.35
C ARG A 151 -12.58 -20.41 19.40
N LYS A 152 -13.05 -21.53 19.92
CA LYS A 152 -13.53 -22.68 19.15
C LYS A 152 -14.72 -22.36 18.24
N ARG A 153 -15.48 -21.29 18.52
CA ARG A 153 -16.54 -20.69 17.67
C ARG A 153 -16.50 -19.19 17.85
N ILE A 154 -16.30 -18.46 16.74
CA ILE A 154 -16.56 -17.03 16.73
C ILE A 154 -17.99 -16.84 16.26
N THR A 155 -18.82 -16.25 17.12
CA THR A 155 -20.12 -15.73 16.74
C THR A 155 -19.91 -14.25 16.41
N TYR A 156 -20.00 -13.88 15.15
CA TYR A 156 -19.94 -12.48 14.74
C TYR A 156 -21.27 -11.82 15.06
N CYS A 157 -21.29 -10.89 16.05
CA CYS A 157 -22.38 -9.92 16.16
C CYS A 157 -21.95 -8.69 15.35
N LEU A 158 -22.39 -8.63 14.10
CA LEU A 158 -22.27 -7.44 13.24
C LEU A 158 -23.35 -6.43 13.60
#